data_0f4c231286374a2738646cf1134b6c61
#
_entry.id   0f4c231286374a2738646cf1134b6c61
#
_cell.length_a   1.000
_cell.length_b   1.000
_cell.length_c   1.000
_cell.angle_alpha   90.00
_cell.angle_beta   90.00
_cell.angle_gamma   90.00
#
_symmetry.space_group_name_H-M   'P 1'
#
loop_
_entity.id
_entity.type
_entity.pdbx_description
1 polymer ?
#
loop_
_entity_poly.entity_id
_entity_poly.type
_entity_poly.pdbx_seq_one_letter_code
_entity_poly.pdbx_strand_id
1 'polypeptide(L)'
;MKNILIVEGNLREENQSFSKVGIQTHTESLKDSLAYFTNELNFDVVNPSSDQNIQLISDKLENYDGLIWGGSSLNIYDDTPEIKKQIEFMKDCQKKVKKILAICWGMQVAVTAAGGQVKKANSSHIGIANEIQVNEKGINHPLYKNKDKKFNSPAFNFDEVVTLPKNSTLLASNPINNVQGLNFKIGNCDVWGLQYHPEITYNKMINLIIFRKDRLLERGAFKDQNHINDHIKNCLLYTSPSPRDRQKSRMPSSA
;
A
#
# COMPACT_ATOMS: atom_id res chain seq x y z
N MET A 1 13.21 5.26 20.85
CA MET A 1 12.51 4.38 19.87
C MET A 1 11.15 5.00 19.56
N LYS A 2 10.68 4.88 18.31
CA LYS A 2 9.36 5.37 17.88
C LYS A 2 8.34 4.22 17.92
N ASN A 3 7.14 4.51 18.41
CA ASN A 3 6.05 3.53 18.47
C ASN A 3 5.17 3.66 17.22
N ILE A 4 5.12 2.62 16.41
CA ILE A 4 4.37 2.58 15.15
C ILE A 4 3.27 1.51 15.25
N LEU A 5 2.05 1.90 14.95
CA LEU A 5 0.95 0.96 14.78
C LEU A 5 0.87 0.51 13.32
N ILE A 6 1.00 -0.78 13.07
CA ILE A 6 0.76 -1.38 11.76
C ILE A 6 -0.67 -1.93 11.76
N VAL A 7 -1.46 -1.50 10.78
CA VAL A 7 -2.83 -2.01 10.58
C VAL A 7 -2.83 -2.97 9.41
N GLU A 8 -3.19 -4.22 9.71
CA GLU A 8 -3.35 -5.29 8.71
C GLU A 8 -4.73 -5.17 8.05
N GLY A 9 -4.75 -4.93 6.75
CA GLY A 9 -5.98 -4.75 5.97
C GLY A 9 -6.62 -6.05 5.51
N ASN A 10 -5.86 -7.14 5.37
CA ASN A 10 -6.39 -8.43 4.95
C ASN A 10 -7.24 -9.09 6.04
N LEU A 11 -8.19 -9.91 5.63
CA LEU A 11 -8.85 -10.84 6.53
C LEU A 11 -7.87 -11.92 7.02
N ARG A 12 -8.15 -12.49 8.18
CA ARG A 12 -7.29 -13.51 8.80
C ARG A 12 -7.12 -14.75 7.90
N GLU A 13 -8.18 -15.15 7.23
CA GLU A 13 -8.20 -16.29 6.31
C GLU A 13 -7.29 -16.08 5.09
N GLU A 14 -7.24 -14.87 4.56
CA GLU A 14 -6.35 -14.52 3.45
C GLU A 14 -4.88 -14.58 3.89
N ASN A 15 -4.55 -14.05 5.06
CA ASN A 15 -3.21 -14.12 5.62
C ASN A 15 -2.78 -15.56 5.93
N GLN A 16 -3.68 -16.41 6.44
CA GLN A 16 -3.43 -17.84 6.62
C GLN A 16 -3.16 -18.54 5.28
N SER A 17 -3.90 -18.16 4.22
CA SER A 17 -3.69 -18.69 2.88
C SER A 17 -2.33 -18.29 2.32
N PHE A 18 -1.88 -17.06 2.55
CA PHE A 18 -0.52 -16.61 2.19
C PHE A 18 0.55 -17.43 2.91
N SER A 19 0.43 -17.58 4.23
CA SER A 19 1.39 -18.34 5.04
C SER A 19 1.53 -19.80 4.60
N LYS A 20 0.42 -20.45 4.21
CA LYS A 20 0.42 -21.84 3.71
C LYS A 20 1.27 -22.04 2.45
N VAL A 21 1.44 -21.02 1.63
CA VAL A 21 2.23 -21.05 0.39
C VAL A 21 3.53 -20.27 0.47
N GLY A 22 3.94 -19.85 1.68
CA GLY A 22 5.18 -19.12 1.91
C GLY A 22 5.19 -17.69 1.39
N ILE A 23 4.02 -17.06 1.20
CA ILE A 23 3.90 -15.66 0.85
C ILE A 23 3.80 -14.84 2.14
N GLN A 24 4.67 -13.83 2.29
CA GLN A 24 4.61 -12.89 3.40
C GLN A 24 3.30 -12.09 3.39
N THR A 25 2.74 -11.84 4.55
CA THR A 25 1.64 -10.88 4.74
C THR A 25 2.08 -9.45 4.43
N HIS A 26 1.14 -8.50 4.34
CA HIS A 26 1.50 -7.08 4.21
C HIS A 26 2.25 -6.57 5.43
N THR A 27 1.83 -7.00 6.61
CA THR A 27 2.49 -6.67 7.89
C THR A 27 3.95 -7.13 7.94
N GLU A 28 4.25 -8.36 7.51
CA GLU A 28 5.62 -8.88 7.46
C GLU A 28 6.49 -8.09 6.48
N SER A 29 5.98 -7.80 5.29
CA SER A 29 6.71 -6.99 4.30
C SER A 29 6.98 -5.56 4.78
N LEU A 30 6.03 -4.94 5.49
CA LEU A 30 6.21 -3.62 6.11
C LEU A 30 7.31 -3.66 7.17
N LYS A 31 7.29 -4.64 8.08
CA LYS A 31 8.30 -4.80 9.13
C LYS A 31 9.69 -4.99 8.54
N ASP A 32 9.83 -5.88 7.54
CA ASP A 32 11.11 -6.13 6.88
C ASP A 32 11.63 -4.87 6.16
N SER A 33 10.76 -4.16 5.45
CA SER A 33 11.14 -2.91 4.78
C SER A 33 11.59 -1.84 5.76
N LEU A 34 10.91 -1.68 6.89
CA LEU A 34 11.26 -0.69 7.90
C LEU A 34 12.54 -1.07 8.65
N ALA A 35 12.73 -2.35 8.96
CA ALA A 35 13.94 -2.86 9.62
C ALA A 35 15.20 -2.65 8.78
N TYR A 36 15.08 -2.61 7.44
CA TYR A 36 16.19 -2.27 6.56
C TYR A 36 16.72 -0.85 6.77
N PHE A 37 15.85 0.09 7.15
CA PHE A 37 16.23 1.50 7.31
C PHE A 37 16.57 1.90 8.75
N THR A 38 16.00 1.22 9.76
CA THR A 38 16.21 1.58 11.16
C THR A 38 15.80 0.45 12.12
N ASN A 39 16.56 0.34 13.21
CA ASN A 39 16.26 -0.56 14.34
C ASN A 39 15.60 0.18 15.52
N GLU A 40 15.23 1.45 15.35
CA GLU A 40 14.72 2.30 16.43
C GLU A 40 13.18 2.37 16.45
N LEU A 41 12.49 1.33 15.92
CA LEU A 41 11.04 1.26 15.87
C LEU A 41 10.51 0.13 16.74
N ASN A 42 9.47 0.42 17.51
CA ASN A 42 8.59 -0.58 18.12
C ASN A 42 7.32 -0.69 17.29
N PHE A 43 6.81 -1.92 17.12
CA PHE A 43 5.63 -2.19 16.35
C PHE A 43 4.57 -2.89 17.18
N ASP A 44 3.38 -2.29 17.22
CA ASP A 44 2.15 -3.01 17.51
C ASP A 44 1.42 -3.32 16.20
N VAL A 45 0.67 -4.41 16.16
CA VAL A 45 -0.10 -4.83 15.00
C VAL A 45 -1.56 -5.01 15.40
N VAL A 46 -2.47 -4.52 14.57
CA VAL A 46 -3.91 -4.67 14.77
C VAL A 46 -4.59 -5.05 13.44
N ASN A 47 -5.59 -5.92 13.53
CA ASN A 47 -6.50 -6.23 12.42
C ASN A 47 -7.94 -5.82 12.80
N PRO A 48 -8.43 -4.67 12.33
CA PRO A 48 -9.75 -4.16 12.72
C PRO A 48 -10.92 -5.06 12.33
N SER A 49 -10.72 -5.92 11.33
CA SER A 49 -11.77 -6.85 10.87
C SER A 49 -11.99 -8.01 11.84
N SER A 50 -10.96 -8.44 12.57
CA SER A 50 -10.98 -9.71 13.33
C SER A 50 -10.61 -9.59 14.81
N ASP A 51 -9.96 -8.51 15.23
CA ASP A 51 -9.48 -8.38 16.61
C ASP A 51 -10.62 -7.96 17.55
N GLN A 52 -10.80 -8.75 18.60
CA GLN A 52 -11.84 -8.50 19.62
C GLN A 52 -11.53 -7.30 20.49
N ASN A 53 -10.25 -6.94 20.65
CA ASN A 53 -9.78 -5.88 21.54
C ASN A 53 -9.50 -4.56 20.81
N ILE A 54 -10.16 -4.33 19.68
CA ILE A 54 -9.95 -3.11 18.87
C ILE A 54 -10.17 -1.82 19.68
N GLN A 55 -11.10 -1.83 20.64
CA GLN A 55 -11.37 -0.69 21.50
C GLN A 55 -10.17 -0.33 22.38
N LEU A 56 -9.46 -1.31 22.94
CA LEU A 56 -8.27 -1.08 23.76
C LEU A 56 -7.12 -0.43 22.94
N ILE A 57 -7.03 -0.75 21.67
CA ILE A 57 -6.09 -0.10 20.75
C ILE A 57 -6.58 1.32 20.42
N SER A 58 -7.87 1.49 20.14
CA SER A 58 -8.46 2.81 19.86
C SER A 58 -8.24 3.80 21.01
N ASP A 59 -8.28 3.35 22.24
CA ASP A 59 -8.04 4.17 23.44
C ASP A 59 -6.58 4.63 23.60
N LYS A 60 -5.64 3.93 22.94
CA LYS A 60 -4.19 4.19 23.00
C LYS A 60 -3.62 4.82 21.72
N LEU A 61 -4.45 5.16 20.73
CA LEU A 61 -4.00 5.66 19.44
C LEU A 61 -3.12 6.90 19.53
N GLU A 62 -3.35 7.78 20.51
CA GLU A 62 -2.55 8.99 20.71
C GLU A 62 -1.10 8.71 21.15
N ASN A 63 -0.83 7.50 21.67
CA ASN A 63 0.51 7.10 22.12
C ASN A 63 1.44 6.65 20.99
N TYR A 64 0.91 6.49 19.77
CA TYR A 64 1.71 6.14 18.60
C TYR A 64 2.28 7.37 17.91
N ASP A 65 3.56 7.31 17.56
CA ASP A 65 4.25 8.34 16.76
C ASP A 65 3.73 8.40 15.31
N GLY A 66 3.20 7.28 14.82
CA GLY A 66 2.59 7.16 13.51
C GLY A 66 1.90 5.82 13.31
N LEU A 67 1.14 5.75 12.22
CA LEU A 67 0.40 4.56 11.81
C LEU A 67 0.74 4.23 10.37
N ILE A 68 0.88 2.93 10.05
CA ILE A 68 0.99 2.44 8.68
C ILE A 68 -0.13 1.45 8.43
N TRP A 69 -0.95 1.72 7.41
CA TRP A 69 -2.04 0.84 6.99
C TRP A 69 -1.68 0.18 5.67
N GLY A 70 -1.59 -1.15 5.66
CA GLY A 70 -1.17 -1.95 4.52
C GLY A 70 -2.25 -2.21 3.48
N GLY A 71 -1.91 -3.06 2.52
CA GLY A 71 -2.81 -3.52 1.47
C GLY A 71 -3.84 -4.55 1.93
N SER A 72 -4.81 -4.85 1.06
CA SER A 72 -5.81 -5.92 1.23
C SER A 72 -6.30 -6.42 -0.12
N SER A 73 -6.93 -7.61 -0.12
CA SER A 73 -7.66 -8.17 -1.26
C SER A 73 -9.15 -7.79 -1.32
N LEU A 74 -9.62 -6.97 -0.37
CA LEU A 74 -11.00 -6.48 -0.31
C LEU A 74 -11.25 -5.39 -1.35
N ASN A 75 -12.53 -5.18 -1.71
CA ASN A 75 -12.97 -4.03 -2.49
C ASN A 75 -13.88 -3.16 -1.60
N ILE A 76 -13.60 -1.87 -1.52
CA ILE A 76 -14.25 -0.97 -0.56
C ILE A 76 -15.77 -0.87 -0.73
N TYR A 77 -16.27 -1.11 -1.94
CA TYR A 77 -17.68 -1.03 -2.30
C TYR A 77 -18.46 -2.34 -2.06
N ASP A 78 -17.81 -3.42 -1.60
CA ASP A 78 -18.50 -4.67 -1.21
C ASP A 78 -19.30 -4.50 0.10
N ASP A 79 -19.05 -3.44 0.85
CA ASP A 79 -19.81 -2.96 2.03
C ASP A 79 -20.03 -4.04 3.12
N THR A 80 -19.07 -4.96 3.28
CA THR A 80 -19.16 -6.03 4.28
C THR A 80 -18.95 -5.49 5.70
N PRO A 81 -19.37 -6.24 6.76
CA PRO A 81 -19.13 -5.86 8.14
C PRO A 81 -17.64 -5.60 8.45
N GLU A 82 -16.75 -6.40 7.86
CA GLU A 82 -15.29 -6.29 8.04
C GLU A 82 -14.76 -4.97 7.46
N ILE A 83 -15.26 -4.58 6.28
CA ILE A 83 -14.92 -3.29 5.64
C ILE A 83 -15.42 -2.12 6.49
N LYS A 84 -16.67 -2.19 6.97
CA LYS A 84 -17.25 -1.16 7.85
C LYS A 84 -16.42 -0.97 9.13
N LYS A 85 -16.00 -2.06 9.77
CA LYS A 85 -15.10 -2.00 10.93
C LYS A 85 -13.79 -1.29 10.62
N GLN A 86 -13.18 -1.57 9.46
CA GLN A 86 -11.95 -0.92 9.04
C GLN A 86 -12.17 0.58 8.79
N ILE A 87 -13.27 0.97 8.14
CA ILE A 87 -13.59 2.38 7.89
C ILE A 87 -13.81 3.12 9.22
N GLU A 88 -14.57 2.56 10.17
CA GLU A 88 -14.80 3.17 11.48
C GLU A 88 -13.50 3.31 12.29
N PHE A 89 -12.66 2.26 12.31
CA PHE A 89 -11.35 2.34 12.96
C PHE A 89 -10.44 3.40 12.32
N MET A 90 -10.47 3.54 11.00
CA MET A 90 -9.72 4.60 10.29
C MET A 90 -10.23 6.01 10.71
N LYS A 91 -11.54 6.21 10.88
CA LYS A 91 -12.08 7.48 11.37
C LYS A 91 -11.54 7.83 12.77
N ASP A 92 -11.40 6.83 13.65
CA ASP A 92 -10.81 7.04 14.97
C ASP A 92 -9.31 7.33 14.88
N CYS A 93 -8.58 6.62 13.99
CA CYS A 93 -7.18 6.90 13.72
C CYS A 93 -6.99 8.34 13.21
N GLN A 94 -7.82 8.80 12.28
CA GLN A 94 -7.76 10.16 11.72
C GLN A 94 -8.04 11.26 12.76
N LYS A 95 -8.76 10.95 13.84
CA LYS A 95 -9.00 11.90 14.96
C LYS A 95 -7.83 11.96 15.94
N LYS A 96 -7.15 10.83 16.18
CA LYS A 96 -6.24 10.64 17.31
C LYS A 96 -4.76 10.54 16.91
N VAL A 97 -4.44 10.02 15.73
CA VAL A 97 -3.06 9.82 15.25
C VAL A 97 -2.60 11.04 14.45
N LYS A 98 -1.36 11.49 14.67
CA LYS A 98 -0.82 12.67 13.98
C LYS A 98 -0.37 12.39 12.55
N LYS A 99 0.09 11.17 12.26
CA LYS A 99 0.66 10.79 10.96
C LYS A 99 0.19 9.40 10.55
N ILE A 100 -0.36 9.28 9.35
CA ILE A 100 -0.79 8.03 8.76
C ILE A 100 -0.13 7.86 7.40
N LEU A 101 0.59 6.74 7.20
CA LEU A 101 0.97 6.25 5.88
C LEU A 101 -0.02 5.16 5.47
N ALA A 102 -0.77 5.43 4.42
CA ALA A 102 -1.85 4.57 3.94
C ALA A 102 -1.50 4.01 2.56
N ILE A 103 -1.32 2.68 2.43
CA ILE A 103 -0.80 2.02 1.24
C ILE A 103 -1.90 1.18 0.60
N CYS A 104 -2.16 1.39 -0.69
CA CYS A 104 -3.11 0.66 -1.52
C CYS A 104 -4.51 0.63 -0.87
N TRP A 105 -4.93 -0.48 -0.30
CA TRP A 105 -6.17 -0.60 0.46
C TRP A 105 -6.25 0.42 1.60
N GLY A 106 -5.17 0.61 2.35
CA GLY A 106 -5.11 1.61 3.42
C GLY A 106 -5.44 3.02 2.91
N MET A 107 -4.95 3.41 1.72
CA MET A 107 -5.31 4.69 1.09
C MET A 107 -6.81 4.73 0.74
N GLN A 108 -7.37 3.66 0.20
CA GLN A 108 -8.78 3.58 -0.16
C GLN A 108 -9.68 3.71 1.08
N VAL A 109 -9.33 3.02 2.18
CA VAL A 109 -10.03 3.16 3.47
C VAL A 109 -9.90 4.58 4.02
N ALA A 110 -8.70 5.18 3.98
CA ALA A 110 -8.46 6.52 4.49
C ALA A 110 -9.25 7.60 3.70
N VAL A 111 -9.28 7.46 2.38
CA VAL A 111 -10.05 8.34 1.48
C VAL A 111 -11.54 8.22 1.77
N THR A 112 -12.06 7.00 1.88
CA THR A 112 -13.49 6.74 2.16
C THR A 112 -13.88 7.27 3.54
N ALA A 113 -13.08 7.01 4.57
CA ALA A 113 -13.31 7.54 5.93
C ALA A 113 -13.34 9.08 5.98
N ALA A 114 -12.61 9.72 5.07
CA ALA A 114 -12.55 11.18 4.94
C ALA A 114 -13.60 11.79 3.98
N GLY A 115 -14.57 10.99 3.52
CA GLY A 115 -15.66 11.42 2.64
C GLY A 115 -15.30 11.50 1.16
N GLY A 116 -14.18 10.92 0.73
CA GLY A 116 -13.86 10.69 -0.66
C GLY A 116 -14.54 9.44 -1.21
N GLN A 117 -14.28 9.11 -2.48
CA GLN A 117 -14.91 7.97 -3.15
C GLN A 117 -13.90 7.12 -3.92
N VAL A 118 -14.05 5.82 -3.79
CA VAL A 118 -13.29 4.79 -4.52
C VAL A 118 -14.26 3.97 -5.35
N LYS A 119 -13.85 3.63 -6.57
CA LYS A 119 -14.64 2.79 -7.51
C LYS A 119 -13.73 1.77 -8.18
N LYS A 120 -14.35 0.76 -8.79
CA LYS A 120 -13.65 -0.14 -9.69
C LYS A 120 -13.07 0.67 -10.86
N ALA A 121 -11.78 0.49 -11.12
CA ALA A 121 -11.09 1.14 -12.24
C ALA A 121 -11.42 0.48 -13.57
N ASN A 122 -11.32 1.23 -14.66
CA ASN A 122 -11.45 0.69 -16.01
C ASN A 122 -10.27 -0.21 -16.40
N SER A 123 -9.11 0.00 -15.80
CA SER A 123 -7.89 -0.80 -15.99
C SER A 123 -7.25 -1.09 -14.66
N SER A 124 -6.60 -2.25 -14.54
CA SER A 124 -5.94 -2.68 -13.31
C SER A 124 -4.42 -2.60 -13.42
N HIS A 125 -3.77 -2.44 -12.26
CA HIS A 125 -2.34 -2.70 -12.15
C HIS A 125 -2.15 -4.09 -11.55
N ILE A 126 -1.49 -4.97 -12.28
CA ILE A 126 -1.15 -6.31 -11.81
C ILE A 126 0.35 -6.49 -11.94
N GLY A 127 1.06 -6.54 -10.84
CA GLY A 127 2.52 -6.68 -10.78
C GLY A 127 3.26 -5.35 -10.75
N ILE A 128 2.92 -4.41 -11.63
CA ILE A 128 3.65 -3.15 -11.77
C ILE A 128 2.71 -1.98 -12.14
N ALA A 129 2.91 -0.85 -11.48
CA ALA A 129 2.45 0.46 -11.94
C ALA A 129 3.59 1.15 -12.66
N ASN A 130 3.45 1.26 -13.99
CA ASN A 130 4.43 1.91 -14.84
C ASN A 130 4.21 3.42 -14.88
N GLU A 131 5.32 4.15 -15.12
CA GLU A 131 5.29 5.57 -15.44
C GLU A 131 4.57 6.43 -14.38
N ILE A 132 4.77 6.12 -13.11
CA ILE A 132 4.28 7.00 -12.04
C ILE A 132 5.04 8.31 -12.13
N GLN A 133 4.30 9.41 -12.34
CA GLN A 133 4.84 10.77 -12.47
C GLN A 133 4.50 11.57 -11.22
N VAL A 134 5.54 12.07 -10.56
CA VAL A 134 5.44 12.99 -9.42
C VAL A 134 5.25 14.40 -9.96
N ASN A 135 4.17 15.07 -9.58
CA ASN A 135 3.91 16.46 -9.99
C ASN A 135 4.71 17.48 -9.17
N GLU A 136 4.59 18.75 -9.48
CA GLU A 136 5.34 19.82 -8.80
C GLU A 136 5.10 19.86 -7.28
N LYS A 137 3.89 19.59 -6.83
CA LYS A 137 3.57 19.52 -5.39
C LYS A 137 4.20 18.31 -4.74
N GLY A 138 4.23 17.17 -5.45
CA GLY A 138 4.86 15.93 -5.00
C GLY A 138 6.37 16.04 -4.89
N ILE A 139 7.03 16.70 -5.85
CA ILE A 139 8.50 16.91 -5.82
C ILE A 139 8.94 17.62 -4.54
N ASN A 140 8.15 18.56 -4.05
CA ASN A 140 8.44 19.32 -2.83
C ASN A 140 7.90 18.64 -1.56
N HIS A 141 7.23 17.48 -1.67
CA HIS A 141 6.64 16.78 -0.54
C HIS A 141 7.61 15.75 0.04
N PRO A 142 7.73 15.63 1.38
CA PRO A 142 8.66 14.70 2.02
C PRO A 142 8.49 13.23 1.60
N LEU A 143 7.27 12.80 1.23
CA LEU A 143 6.97 11.45 0.73
C LEU A 143 7.81 11.05 -0.50
N TYR A 144 8.18 12.03 -1.33
CA TYR A 144 8.95 11.81 -2.56
C TYR A 144 10.38 12.36 -2.49
N LYS A 145 10.87 12.68 -1.29
CA LYS A 145 12.25 13.14 -1.11
C LYS A 145 13.24 12.12 -1.67
N ASN A 146 14.15 12.56 -2.53
CA ASN A 146 15.15 11.73 -3.21
C ASN A 146 14.56 10.66 -4.18
N LYS A 147 13.27 10.79 -4.56
CA LYS A 147 12.66 9.93 -5.57
C LYS A 147 12.76 10.59 -6.95
N ASP A 148 12.97 9.78 -7.99
CA ASP A 148 12.91 10.25 -9.36
C ASP A 148 11.52 10.81 -9.69
N LYS A 149 11.46 11.83 -10.57
CA LYS A 149 10.19 12.42 -11.02
C LYS A 149 9.30 11.41 -11.74
N LYS A 150 9.88 10.40 -12.36
CA LYS A 150 9.20 9.30 -13.06
C LYS A 150 9.81 7.98 -12.65
N PHE A 151 8.99 7.04 -12.21
CA PHE A 151 9.45 5.73 -11.76
C PHE A 151 8.37 4.66 -11.94
N ASN A 152 8.77 3.41 -11.77
CA ASN A 152 7.88 2.24 -11.71
C ASN A 152 7.89 1.67 -10.29
N SER A 153 6.78 1.05 -9.88
CA SER A 153 6.66 0.44 -8.55
C SER A 153 5.79 -0.81 -8.60
N PRO A 154 6.01 -1.78 -7.70
CA PRO A 154 5.08 -2.89 -7.54
C PRO A 154 3.68 -2.38 -7.25
N ALA A 155 2.66 -2.96 -7.89
CA ALA A 155 1.26 -2.60 -7.69
C ALA A 155 0.33 -3.77 -7.99
N PHE A 156 -0.75 -3.88 -7.21
CA PHE A 156 -1.79 -4.86 -7.43
C PHE A 156 -3.13 -4.27 -7.01
N ASN A 157 -3.84 -3.63 -7.94
CA ASN A 157 -5.12 -2.99 -7.64
C ASN A 157 -6.09 -3.03 -8.83
N PHE A 158 -7.37 -3.18 -8.51
CA PHE A 158 -8.50 -3.12 -9.43
C PHE A 158 -9.33 -1.86 -9.26
N ASP A 159 -9.02 -1.06 -8.25
CA ASP A 159 -9.83 0.06 -7.80
C ASP A 159 -9.04 1.35 -7.87
N GLU A 160 -9.75 2.48 -7.99
CA GLU A 160 -9.16 3.81 -8.02
C GLU A 160 -9.95 4.82 -7.20
N VAL A 161 -9.25 5.82 -6.69
CA VAL A 161 -9.86 6.99 -6.05
C VAL A 161 -10.41 7.89 -7.13
N VAL A 162 -11.73 8.12 -7.14
CA VAL A 162 -12.43 8.98 -8.11
C VAL A 162 -12.84 10.33 -7.52
N THR A 163 -13.02 10.41 -6.20
CA THR A 163 -13.29 11.68 -5.51
C THR A 163 -12.31 11.82 -4.36
N LEU A 164 -11.52 12.87 -4.38
CA LEU A 164 -10.57 13.17 -3.32
C LEU A 164 -11.29 13.73 -2.08
N PRO A 165 -10.79 13.44 -0.85
CA PRO A 165 -11.22 14.14 0.34
C PRO A 165 -11.01 15.67 0.23
N LYS A 166 -11.74 16.45 1.03
CA LYS A 166 -11.51 17.90 1.09
C LYS A 166 -10.07 18.20 1.50
N ASN A 167 -9.53 19.30 0.98
CA ASN A 167 -8.15 19.75 1.26
C ASN A 167 -7.05 18.73 0.88
N SER A 168 -7.31 17.88 -0.10
CA SER A 168 -6.32 16.96 -0.64
C SER A 168 -5.37 17.64 -1.60
N THR A 169 -4.15 17.13 -1.62
CA THR A 169 -3.12 17.46 -2.61
C THR A 169 -2.75 16.21 -3.39
N LEU A 170 -3.03 16.18 -4.66
CA LEU A 170 -2.51 15.15 -5.56
C LEU A 170 -1.00 15.32 -5.70
N LEU A 171 -0.24 14.25 -5.48
CA LEU A 171 1.23 14.26 -5.50
C LEU A 171 1.81 13.49 -6.68
N ALA A 172 1.15 12.41 -7.09
CA ALA A 172 1.59 11.57 -8.20
C ALA A 172 0.41 10.91 -8.91
N SER A 173 0.58 10.66 -10.20
CA SER A 173 -0.40 10.00 -11.08
C SER A 173 0.30 9.12 -12.12
N ASN A 174 -0.45 8.30 -12.84
CA ASN A 174 0.01 7.67 -14.07
C ASN A 174 -1.14 7.56 -15.09
N PRO A 175 -0.90 7.09 -16.35
CA PRO A 175 -1.94 7.03 -17.37
C PRO A 175 -3.15 6.13 -17.02
N ILE A 176 -2.99 5.18 -16.11
CA ILE A 176 -4.06 4.25 -15.71
C ILE A 176 -4.84 4.78 -14.51
N ASN A 177 -4.16 5.26 -13.46
CA ASN A 177 -4.79 5.80 -12.26
C ASN A 177 -4.39 7.25 -12.04
N ASN A 178 -5.37 8.13 -11.92
CA ASN A 178 -5.15 9.54 -11.64
C ASN A 178 -4.55 9.79 -10.25
N VAL A 179 -4.74 8.86 -9.30
CA VAL A 179 -4.25 8.99 -7.93
C VAL A 179 -3.28 7.84 -7.62
N GLN A 180 -1.99 8.09 -7.78
CA GLN A 180 -0.91 7.19 -7.36
C GLN A 180 -0.30 7.63 -6.02
N GLY A 181 -0.37 8.90 -5.72
CA GLY A 181 0.05 9.46 -4.44
C GLY A 181 -0.75 10.70 -4.08
N LEU A 182 -1.17 10.78 -2.84
CA LEU A 182 -1.93 11.93 -2.34
C LEU A 182 -1.56 12.26 -0.89
N ASN A 183 -1.82 13.52 -0.52
CA ASN A 183 -1.78 13.97 0.87
C ASN A 183 -3.06 14.71 1.20
N PHE A 184 -3.58 14.52 2.41
CA PHE A 184 -4.67 15.33 2.95
C PHE A 184 -4.59 15.39 4.47
N LYS A 185 -5.27 16.40 5.05
CA LYS A 185 -5.32 16.60 6.51
C LYS A 185 -6.75 16.53 7.02
N ILE A 186 -6.92 15.88 8.17
CA ILE A 186 -8.15 15.88 8.94
C ILE A 186 -7.80 16.30 10.36
N GLY A 187 -8.25 17.50 10.77
CA GLY A 187 -7.80 18.08 12.03
C GLY A 187 -6.27 18.17 12.08
N ASN A 188 -5.68 17.51 13.06
CA ASN A 188 -4.23 17.46 13.26
C ASN A 188 -3.56 16.24 12.59
N CYS A 189 -4.34 15.35 11.97
CA CYS A 189 -3.83 14.17 11.30
C CYS A 189 -3.37 14.50 9.89
N ASP A 190 -2.13 14.14 9.56
CA ASP A 190 -1.53 14.23 8.23
C ASP A 190 -1.50 12.84 7.59
N VAL A 191 -2.33 12.63 6.55
CA VAL A 191 -2.48 11.35 5.85
C VAL A 191 -1.72 11.39 4.54
N TRP A 192 -0.77 10.47 4.37
CA TRP A 192 -0.02 10.23 3.15
C TRP A 192 -0.49 8.93 2.52
N GLY A 193 -1.06 9.01 1.33
CA GLY A 193 -1.63 7.87 0.62
C GLY A 193 -0.80 7.49 -0.61
N LEU A 194 -0.59 6.18 -0.79
CA LEU A 194 0.05 5.58 -1.97
C LEU A 194 -0.85 4.48 -2.53
N GLN A 195 -1.07 4.44 -3.85
CA GLN A 195 -1.81 3.36 -4.49
C GLN A 195 -0.91 2.15 -4.79
N TYR A 196 0.36 2.37 -5.03
CA TYR A 196 1.37 1.34 -5.27
C TYR A 196 2.01 0.85 -3.96
N HIS A 197 2.82 -0.20 -4.05
CA HIS A 197 3.42 -0.91 -2.92
C HIS A 197 4.94 -0.71 -2.83
N PRO A 198 5.46 0.32 -2.16
CA PRO A 198 6.90 0.49 -1.99
C PRO A 198 7.54 -0.56 -1.07
N GLU A 199 6.73 -1.24 -0.25
CA GLU A 199 7.14 -2.26 0.71
C GLU A 199 7.17 -3.68 0.14
N ILE A 200 6.69 -3.88 -1.09
CA ILE A 200 6.64 -5.19 -1.74
C ILE A 200 7.73 -5.30 -2.80
N THR A 201 8.48 -6.40 -2.79
CA THR A 201 9.44 -6.73 -3.85
C THR A 201 8.73 -7.26 -5.09
N TYR A 202 9.34 -7.12 -6.28
CA TYR A 202 8.81 -7.73 -7.50
C TYR A 202 8.70 -9.25 -7.40
N ASN A 203 9.63 -9.93 -6.71
CA ASN A 203 9.54 -11.38 -6.46
C ASN A 203 8.28 -11.74 -5.68
N LYS A 204 7.96 -11.01 -4.61
CA LYS A 204 6.70 -11.22 -3.87
C LYS A 204 5.49 -10.92 -4.76
N MET A 205 5.55 -9.89 -5.59
CA MET A 205 4.48 -9.55 -6.53
C MET A 205 4.22 -10.68 -7.54
N ILE A 206 5.26 -11.30 -8.07
CA ILE A 206 5.16 -12.46 -8.95
C ILE A 206 4.49 -13.63 -8.23
N ASN A 207 4.89 -13.94 -6.99
CA ASN A 207 4.27 -14.98 -6.19
C ASN A 207 2.78 -14.70 -5.94
N LEU A 208 2.39 -13.45 -5.72
CA LEU A 208 0.98 -13.04 -5.61
C LEU A 208 0.19 -13.25 -6.92
N ILE A 209 0.80 -12.95 -8.07
CA ILE A 209 0.18 -13.22 -9.38
C ILE A 209 -0.05 -14.71 -9.57
N ILE A 210 0.96 -15.55 -9.29
CA ILE A 210 0.88 -17.00 -9.40
C ILE A 210 -0.19 -17.56 -8.44
N PHE A 211 -0.19 -17.11 -7.19
CA PHE A 211 -1.15 -17.52 -6.17
C PHE A 211 -2.60 -17.17 -6.55
N ARG A 212 -2.81 -16.02 -7.19
CA ARG A 212 -4.14 -15.51 -7.54
C ARG A 212 -4.52 -15.75 -9.00
N LYS A 213 -3.79 -16.59 -9.73
CA LYS A 213 -3.94 -16.79 -11.19
C LYS A 213 -5.39 -17.08 -11.61
N ASP A 214 -6.07 -17.98 -10.91
CA ASP A 214 -7.44 -18.38 -11.25
C ASP A 214 -8.40 -17.19 -11.07
N ARG A 215 -8.31 -16.47 -9.95
CA ARG A 215 -9.08 -15.24 -9.69
C ARG A 215 -8.79 -14.15 -10.73
N LEU A 216 -7.54 -14.04 -11.21
CA LEU A 216 -7.16 -13.06 -12.23
C LEU A 216 -7.75 -13.39 -13.59
N LEU A 217 -7.84 -14.68 -13.96
CA LEU A 217 -8.52 -15.16 -15.17
C LEU A 217 -10.03 -14.94 -15.09
N GLU A 218 -10.66 -15.32 -13.98
CA GLU A 218 -12.09 -15.11 -13.73
C GLU A 218 -12.51 -13.64 -13.80
N ARG A 219 -11.64 -12.72 -13.31
CA ARG A 219 -11.88 -11.28 -13.38
C ARG A 219 -11.56 -10.65 -14.74
N GLY A 220 -11.06 -11.44 -15.70
CA GLY A 220 -10.68 -10.96 -17.03
C GLY A 220 -9.44 -10.07 -17.04
N ALA A 221 -8.61 -10.10 -15.99
CA ALA A 221 -7.36 -9.35 -15.93
C ALA A 221 -6.33 -9.90 -16.94
N PHE A 222 -6.41 -11.19 -17.24
CA PHE A 222 -5.63 -11.89 -18.27
C PHE A 222 -6.54 -12.74 -19.14
N LYS A 223 -6.18 -12.93 -20.40
CA LYS A 223 -6.93 -13.74 -21.37
C LYS A 223 -6.81 -15.24 -21.07
N ASP A 224 -5.61 -15.68 -20.73
CA ASP A 224 -5.26 -17.07 -20.52
C ASP A 224 -3.94 -17.20 -19.72
N GLN A 225 -3.51 -18.43 -19.44
CA GLN A 225 -2.30 -18.75 -18.71
C GLN A 225 -1.03 -18.26 -19.44
N ASN A 226 -1.00 -18.25 -20.76
CA ASN A 226 0.16 -17.77 -21.53
C ASN A 226 0.34 -16.28 -21.35
N HIS A 227 -0.75 -15.53 -21.34
CA HIS A 227 -0.74 -14.09 -21.05
C HIS A 227 -0.19 -13.80 -19.63
N ILE A 228 -0.59 -14.60 -18.62
CA ILE A 228 -0.01 -14.51 -17.25
C ILE A 228 1.50 -14.79 -17.29
N ASN A 229 1.94 -15.87 -17.97
CA ASN A 229 3.35 -16.25 -18.02
C ASN A 229 4.21 -15.17 -18.68
N ASP A 230 3.72 -14.56 -19.76
CA ASP A 230 4.43 -13.48 -20.44
C ASP A 230 4.47 -12.21 -19.59
N HIS A 231 3.40 -11.91 -18.87
CA HIS A 231 3.36 -10.81 -17.92
C HIS A 231 4.37 -11.01 -16.77
N ILE A 232 4.47 -12.22 -16.22
CA ILE A 232 5.46 -12.57 -15.20
C ILE A 232 6.88 -12.38 -15.72
N LYS A 233 7.19 -12.81 -16.95
CA LYS A 233 8.51 -12.58 -17.58
C LYS A 233 8.84 -11.09 -17.63
N ASN A 234 7.87 -10.26 -17.99
CA ASN A 234 8.05 -8.81 -17.99
C ASN A 234 8.32 -8.26 -16.57
N CYS A 235 7.61 -8.75 -15.54
CA CYS A 235 7.86 -8.35 -14.15
C CYS A 235 9.28 -8.77 -13.70
N LEU A 236 9.79 -9.92 -14.15
CA LEU A 236 11.14 -10.39 -13.83
C LEU A 236 12.25 -9.45 -14.33
N LEU A 237 12.03 -8.69 -15.40
CA LEU A 237 13.00 -7.71 -15.88
C LEU A 237 13.29 -6.61 -14.84
N TYR A 238 12.34 -6.35 -13.93
CA TYR A 238 12.48 -5.37 -12.86
C TYR A 238 13.11 -5.95 -11.58
N THR A 239 13.25 -7.28 -11.48
CA THR A 239 13.93 -7.93 -10.34
C THR A 239 15.45 -7.95 -10.49
N SER A 240 15.96 -7.83 -11.71
CA SER A 240 17.39 -7.76 -11.95
C SER A 240 17.92 -6.38 -11.57
N PRO A 241 18.99 -6.28 -10.76
CA PRO A 241 19.57 -4.99 -10.42
C PRO A 241 19.99 -4.27 -11.70
N SER A 242 19.54 -3.03 -11.86
CA SER A 242 19.92 -2.23 -13.02
C SER A 242 21.46 -2.05 -13.04
N PRO A 243 22.06 -1.73 -14.19
CA PRO A 243 23.48 -1.37 -14.24
C PRO A 243 23.86 -0.24 -13.27
N ARG A 244 22.93 0.69 -12.97
CA ARG A 244 23.09 1.75 -11.96
C ARG A 244 23.11 1.23 -10.53
N ASP A 245 22.28 0.24 -10.20
CA ASP A 245 22.24 -0.36 -8.86
C ASP A 245 23.50 -1.19 -8.59
N ARG A 246 24.03 -1.85 -9.63
CA ARG A 246 25.33 -2.54 -9.59
C ARG A 246 26.52 -1.58 -9.38
N GLN A 247 26.44 -0.33 -9.84
CA GLN A 247 27.47 0.67 -9.58
C GLN A 247 27.42 1.19 -8.14
N LYS A 248 26.23 1.42 -7.59
CA LYS A 248 26.07 1.86 -6.19
C LYS A 248 26.56 0.82 -5.18
N SER A 249 26.37 -0.49 -5.46
CA SER A 249 26.85 -1.56 -4.58
C SER A 249 28.37 -1.76 -4.60
N ARG A 250 29.11 -1.10 -5.51
CA ARG A 250 30.58 -1.15 -5.63
C ARG A 250 31.30 0.08 -5.12
N MET A 251 30.58 1.09 -4.62
CA MET A 251 31.24 2.21 -3.95
C MET A 251 31.64 1.78 -2.55
N PRO A 252 32.95 1.87 -2.17
CA PRO A 252 33.35 1.65 -0.80
C PRO A 252 32.65 2.70 0.08
N SER A 253 32.15 2.25 1.23
CA SER A 253 31.75 3.17 2.30
C SER A 253 32.97 4.01 2.64
N SER A 254 32.99 5.25 2.17
CA SER A 254 33.99 6.22 2.63
C SER A 254 33.78 6.46 4.11
N ALA A 255 34.83 6.20 4.87
CA ALA A 255 35.01 6.43 6.27
C ALA A 255 34.52 7.80 6.74
#